data_7455d2cbb2224924d062a536bf6dedf0
#
_entry.id   7455d2cbb2224924d062a536bf6dedf0
#
_cell.length_a   1.000
_cell.length_b   1.000
_cell.length_c   1.000
_cell.angle_alpha   90.00
_cell.angle_beta   90.00
_cell.angle_gamma   90.00
#
_symmetry.space_group_name_H-M   'P 1'
#
loop_
_entity.id
_entity.type
_entity.pdbx_description
1 polymer ?
#
loop_
_entity_poly.entity_id
_entity_poly.type
_entity_poly.pdbx_seq_one_letter_code
_entity_poly.pdbx_strand_id
1 'polypeptide(L)'
;MNPLVELITTWDAYTSKTASTPSVKAFCEFYLNEATAKGAVTPSSALSRELARATGRLSSIHKAYLKMAVKDLPGAEIEWYYLLYTINQSGEVRKTEVTSINLLLEPTTCTDILNRMIKAGVLDEKVDAADKRARLLRINPKGSALLKQMQRLVDDINQKLYGHIDKADQQLIIRKLTPIETEHTSQLLNIAKKK
;
A
#
# COMPACT_ATOMS: atom_id res chain seq x y z
N MET A 1 0.02 -43.25 1.48
CA MET A 1 0.93 -43.28 2.67
C MET A 1 0.12 -42.78 3.87
N ASN A 2 0.33 -43.35 5.06
CA ASN A 2 -0.37 -42.86 6.24
C ASN A 2 0.10 -41.43 6.55
N PRO A 3 -0.78 -40.44 6.75
CA PRO A 3 -0.40 -39.04 7.02
C PRO A 3 0.57 -38.88 8.21
N LEU A 4 0.44 -39.74 9.23
CA LEU A 4 1.35 -39.71 10.40
C LEU A 4 2.78 -40.13 10.02
N VAL A 5 2.91 -41.17 9.17
CA VAL A 5 4.21 -41.62 8.67
C VAL A 5 4.85 -40.54 7.80
N GLU A 6 4.09 -39.86 6.98
CA GLU A 6 4.57 -38.75 6.17
C GLU A 6 5.09 -37.60 7.05
N LEU A 7 4.33 -37.23 8.09
CA LEU A 7 4.72 -36.16 9.02
C LEU A 7 6.03 -36.49 9.76
N ILE A 8 6.17 -37.74 10.27
CA ILE A 8 7.38 -38.18 10.96
C ILE A 8 8.59 -38.19 10.03
N THR A 9 8.43 -38.73 8.81
CA THR A 9 9.52 -38.77 7.82
C THR A 9 9.97 -37.37 7.43
N THR A 10 9.01 -36.44 7.29
CA THR A 10 9.35 -35.05 6.96
C THR A 10 9.99 -34.32 8.14
N TRP A 11 9.60 -34.63 9.38
CA TRP A 11 10.26 -34.12 10.59
C TRP A 11 11.72 -34.57 10.66
N ASP A 12 12.03 -35.84 10.41
CA ASP A 12 13.40 -36.36 10.38
C ASP A 12 14.24 -35.66 9.29
N ALA A 13 13.65 -35.45 8.12
CA ALA A 13 14.32 -34.71 7.03
C ALA A 13 14.60 -33.26 7.40
N TYR A 14 13.67 -32.61 8.11
CA TYR A 14 13.82 -31.23 8.60
C TYR A 14 14.95 -31.14 9.63
N THR A 15 14.92 -32.00 10.65
CA THR A 15 15.93 -32.01 11.73
C THR A 15 17.34 -32.33 11.22
N SER A 16 17.46 -33.20 10.22
CA SER A 16 18.74 -33.53 9.58
C SER A 16 19.35 -32.38 8.77
N LYS A 17 18.51 -31.45 8.26
CA LYS A 17 18.95 -30.30 7.45
C LYS A 17 19.14 -29.02 8.28
N THR A 18 18.69 -29.00 9.52
CA THR A 18 18.64 -27.78 10.33
C THR A 18 19.80 -27.80 11.36
N ALA A 19 20.71 -26.82 11.26
CA ALA A 19 21.84 -26.67 12.20
C ALA A 19 21.43 -26.00 13.53
N SER A 20 20.20 -25.49 13.66
CA SER A 20 19.64 -24.82 14.85
C SER A 20 18.67 -25.74 15.59
N THR A 21 18.34 -25.38 16.82
CA THR A 21 17.32 -26.12 17.62
C THR A 21 16.00 -26.21 16.86
N PRO A 22 15.49 -27.42 16.57
CA PRO A 22 14.23 -27.59 15.84
C PRO A 22 13.05 -26.94 16.57
N SER A 23 12.21 -26.19 15.84
CA SER A 23 10.98 -25.64 16.38
C SER A 23 9.76 -26.09 15.57
N VAL A 24 8.64 -26.28 16.23
CA VAL A 24 7.39 -26.69 15.58
C VAL A 24 6.98 -25.69 14.50
N LYS A 25 7.14 -24.39 14.75
CA LYS A 25 6.82 -23.33 13.79
C LYS A 25 7.68 -23.44 12.52
N ALA A 26 8.99 -23.55 12.67
CA ALA A 26 9.90 -23.68 11.53
C ALA A 26 9.68 -25.01 10.78
N PHE A 27 9.32 -26.08 11.49
CA PHE A 27 8.92 -27.33 10.85
C PHE A 27 7.63 -27.19 10.04
N CYS A 28 6.61 -26.53 10.55
CA CYS A 28 5.38 -26.30 9.79
C CYS A 28 5.67 -25.50 8.49
N GLU A 29 6.52 -24.48 8.56
CA GLU A 29 6.94 -23.72 7.38
C GLU A 29 7.71 -24.60 6.39
N PHE A 30 8.62 -25.46 6.87
CA PHE A 30 9.35 -26.42 6.05
C PHE A 30 8.42 -27.46 5.41
N TYR A 31 7.48 -28.05 6.16
CA TYR A 31 6.53 -29.03 5.68
C TYR A 31 5.63 -28.46 4.56
N LEU A 32 5.11 -27.26 4.75
CA LEU A 32 4.30 -26.59 3.74
C LEU A 32 5.10 -26.27 2.46
N ASN A 33 6.37 -25.87 2.60
CA ASN A 33 7.24 -25.62 1.47
C ASN A 33 7.59 -26.92 0.71
N GLU A 34 7.87 -28.02 1.42
CA GLU A 34 8.10 -29.34 0.80
C GLU A 34 6.84 -29.90 0.12
N ALA A 35 5.66 -29.71 0.72
CA ALA A 35 4.41 -30.12 0.14
C ALA A 35 4.07 -29.35 -1.15
N THR A 36 4.36 -28.03 -1.17
CA THR A 36 4.25 -27.21 -2.39
C THR A 36 5.32 -27.56 -3.44
N ALA A 37 6.49 -27.98 -3.05
CA ALA A 37 7.55 -28.40 -3.98
C ALA A 37 7.27 -29.78 -4.61
N LYS A 38 6.51 -30.66 -3.96
CA LYS A 38 6.09 -31.97 -4.49
C LYS A 38 4.83 -31.90 -5.38
N GLY A 39 4.00 -30.85 -5.24
CA GLY A 39 2.97 -30.49 -6.21
C GLY A 39 3.64 -29.85 -7.43
N ALA A 40 3.15 -30.13 -8.63
CA ALA A 40 3.73 -29.70 -9.91
C ALA A 40 4.44 -28.33 -9.79
N VAL A 41 5.76 -28.31 -9.99
CA VAL A 41 6.59 -27.11 -9.84
C VAL A 41 6.09 -26.05 -10.83
N THR A 42 5.19 -25.21 -10.37
CA THR A 42 4.83 -24.00 -11.12
C THR A 42 6.08 -23.13 -11.20
N PRO A 43 6.62 -22.83 -12.40
CA PRO A 43 7.83 -22.01 -12.51
C PRO A 43 7.67 -20.72 -11.69
N SER A 44 8.70 -20.32 -10.95
CA SER A 44 8.67 -19.09 -10.13
C SER A 44 8.17 -17.88 -10.93
N SER A 45 8.53 -17.79 -12.21
CA SER A 45 8.04 -16.76 -13.14
C SER A 45 6.52 -16.82 -13.39
N ALA A 46 5.89 -18.00 -13.31
CA ALA A 46 4.44 -18.14 -13.48
C ALA A 46 3.70 -17.63 -12.24
N LEU A 47 4.17 -17.97 -11.05
CA LEU A 47 3.60 -17.45 -9.79
C LEU A 47 3.76 -15.94 -9.67
N SER A 48 4.93 -15.40 -10.05
CA SER A 48 5.16 -13.96 -10.06
C SER A 48 4.23 -13.22 -11.03
N ARG A 49 3.96 -13.79 -12.23
CA ARG A 49 2.99 -13.23 -13.18
C ARG A 49 1.56 -13.28 -12.62
N GLU A 50 1.19 -14.36 -11.97
CA GLU A 50 -0.13 -14.50 -11.36
C GLU A 50 -0.34 -13.53 -10.22
N LEU A 51 0.65 -13.37 -9.35
CA LEU A 51 0.65 -12.38 -8.28
C LEU A 51 0.53 -10.96 -8.83
N ALA A 52 1.34 -10.60 -9.83
CA ALA A 52 1.28 -9.29 -10.49
C ALA A 52 -0.08 -9.02 -11.13
N ARG A 53 -0.67 -10.04 -11.78
CA ARG A 53 -2.02 -9.95 -12.36
C ARG A 53 -3.09 -9.74 -11.27
N ALA A 54 -3.02 -10.50 -10.18
CA ALA A 54 -4.01 -10.42 -9.10
C ALA A 54 -3.94 -9.06 -8.39
N THR A 55 -2.74 -8.62 -8.00
CA THR A 55 -2.53 -7.33 -7.33
C THR A 55 -2.90 -6.15 -8.23
N GLY A 56 -2.54 -6.19 -9.52
CA GLY A 56 -2.88 -5.15 -10.48
C GLY A 56 -4.39 -5.03 -10.71
N ARG A 57 -5.10 -6.16 -10.86
CA ARG A 57 -6.57 -6.16 -11.00
C ARG A 57 -7.24 -5.67 -9.72
N LEU A 58 -6.80 -6.13 -8.56
CA LEU A 58 -7.36 -5.71 -7.27
C LEU A 58 -7.18 -4.21 -7.06
N SER A 59 -6.02 -3.66 -7.38
CA SER A 59 -5.77 -2.21 -7.37
C SER A 59 -6.73 -1.45 -8.31
N SER A 60 -6.98 -1.97 -9.51
CA SER A 60 -7.92 -1.36 -10.47
C SER A 60 -9.36 -1.38 -9.96
N ILE A 61 -9.80 -2.50 -9.36
CA ILE A 61 -11.13 -2.63 -8.74
C ILE A 61 -11.27 -1.66 -7.58
N HIS A 62 -10.26 -1.59 -6.70
CA HIS A 62 -10.24 -0.66 -5.57
C HIS A 62 -10.39 0.79 -6.05
N LYS A 63 -9.60 1.23 -7.03
CA LYS A 63 -9.71 2.55 -7.63
C LYS A 63 -11.09 2.83 -8.24
N ALA A 64 -11.70 1.83 -8.88
CA ALA A 64 -13.04 1.97 -9.44
C ALA A 64 -14.10 2.22 -8.35
N TYR A 65 -14.08 1.45 -7.26
CA TYR A 65 -14.99 1.66 -6.13
C TYR A 65 -14.78 3.03 -5.47
N LEU A 66 -13.52 3.44 -5.26
CA LEU A 66 -13.21 4.75 -4.71
C LEU A 66 -13.75 5.88 -5.59
N LYS A 67 -13.55 5.81 -6.92
CA LYS A 67 -14.13 6.79 -7.85
C LYS A 67 -15.65 6.84 -7.80
N MET A 68 -16.31 5.71 -7.64
CA MET A 68 -17.77 5.66 -7.50
C MET A 68 -18.22 6.31 -6.20
N ALA A 69 -17.56 6.03 -5.08
CA ALA A 69 -17.92 6.56 -3.77
C ALA A 69 -17.72 8.07 -3.65
N VAL A 70 -16.71 8.62 -4.32
CA VAL A 70 -16.41 10.08 -4.25
C VAL A 70 -17.36 10.91 -5.11
N LYS A 71 -18.14 10.31 -6.01
CA LYS A 71 -19.08 11.05 -6.87
C LYS A 71 -20.11 11.86 -6.10
N ASP A 72 -20.48 11.41 -4.90
CA ASP A 72 -21.44 12.06 -4.04
C ASP A 72 -20.84 13.20 -3.19
N LEU A 73 -19.52 13.43 -3.30
CA LEU A 73 -18.81 14.52 -2.64
C LEU A 73 -18.57 15.66 -3.66
N PRO A 74 -19.32 16.77 -3.58
CA PRO A 74 -19.25 17.84 -4.58
C PRO A 74 -17.84 18.40 -4.76
N GLY A 75 -17.30 18.30 -5.99
CA GLY A 75 -16.00 18.85 -6.38
C GLY A 75 -14.79 18.10 -5.86
N ALA A 76 -14.98 16.98 -5.13
CA ALA A 76 -13.87 16.16 -4.65
C ALA A 76 -13.52 15.07 -5.69
N GLU A 77 -12.23 14.76 -5.76
CA GLU A 77 -11.65 13.65 -6.54
C GLU A 77 -10.96 12.69 -5.57
N ILE A 78 -10.78 11.43 -5.96
CA ILE A 78 -10.14 10.45 -5.06
C ILE A 78 -8.68 10.83 -4.73
N GLU A 79 -8.02 11.51 -5.64
CA GLU A 79 -6.67 12.00 -5.46
C GLU A 79 -6.56 12.97 -4.28
N TRP A 80 -7.65 13.72 -3.99
CA TRP A 80 -7.71 14.62 -2.82
C TRP A 80 -7.56 13.86 -1.49
N TYR A 81 -8.10 12.64 -1.41
CA TYR A 81 -7.96 11.81 -0.22
C TYR A 81 -6.48 11.56 0.10
N TYR A 82 -5.71 11.10 -0.89
CA TYR A 82 -4.29 10.79 -0.69
C TYR A 82 -3.46 12.04 -0.34
N LEU A 83 -3.75 13.15 -1.02
CA LEU A 83 -3.05 14.42 -0.77
C LEU A 83 -3.40 15.01 0.60
N LEU A 84 -4.70 15.04 0.96
CA LEU A 84 -5.13 15.51 2.27
C LEU A 84 -4.56 14.64 3.39
N TYR A 85 -4.53 13.30 3.20
CA TYR A 85 -3.97 12.38 4.15
C TYR A 85 -2.47 12.65 4.38
N THR A 86 -1.70 12.77 3.31
CA THR A 86 -0.26 13.08 3.36
C THR A 86 0.01 14.41 4.07
N ILE A 87 -0.71 15.48 3.68
CA ILE A 87 -0.54 16.81 4.28
C ILE A 87 -0.95 16.79 5.77
N ASN A 88 -2.02 16.07 6.11
CA ASN A 88 -2.46 15.96 7.50
C ASN A 88 -1.46 15.27 8.40
N GLN A 89 -0.75 14.24 7.91
CA GLN A 89 0.29 13.54 8.66
C GLN A 89 1.54 14.42 8.87
N SER A 90 1.86 15.24 7.90
CA SER A 90 3.04 16.14 7.95
C SER A 90 2.76 17.44 8.72
N GLY A 91 1.49 17.79 8.94
CA GLY A 91 1.05 19.05 9.54
C GLY A 91 1.21 20.24 8.59
N GLU A 92 2.43 20.64 8.30
CA GLU A 92 2.78 21.68 7.34
C GLU A 92 3.90 21.18 6.45
N VAL A 93 3.75 21.28 5.13
CA VAL A 93 4.64 20.64 4.16
C VAL A 93 4.84 21.53 2.93
N ARG A 94 6.04 21.53 2.37
CA ARG A 94 6.31 22.24 1.10
C ARG A 94 5.53 21.60 -0.05
N LYS A 95 4.94 22.45 -0.89
CA LYS A 95 4.17 22.01 -2.07
C LYS A 95 4.98 21.08 -2.98
N THR A 96 6.27 21.37 -3.16
CA THR A 96 7.20 20.53 -3.92
C THR A 96 7.46 19.17 -3.25
N GLU A 97 7.44 19.09 -1.93
CA GLU A 97 7.61 17.82 -1.21
C GLU A 97 6.40 16.93 -1.41
N VAL A 98 5.19 17.49 -1.34
CA VAL A 98 3.94 16.73 -1.61
C VAL A 98 3.97 16.13 -3.01
N THR A 99 4.42 16.89 -4.02
CA THR A 99 4.53 16.39 -5.39
C THR A 99 5.59 15.31 -5.55
N SER A 100 6.68 15.39 -4.77
CA SER A 100 7.77 14.41 -4.83
C SER A 100 7.45 13.10 -4.11
N ILE A 101 6.69 13.16 -3.01
CA ILE A 101 6.32 11.97 -2.22
C ILE A 101 5.22 11.17 -2.92
N ASN A 102 4.35 11.83 -3.66
CA ASN A 102 3.20 11.18 -4.27
C ASN A 102 3.57 10.49 -5.60
N LEU A 103 4.11 9.28 -5.52
CA LEU A 103 4.48 8.44 -6.68
C LEU A 103 3.30 8.04 -7.58
N LEU A 104 2.06 8.27 -7.13
CA LEU A 104 0.86 7.88 -7.87
C LEU A 104 0.47 8.91 -8.94
N LEU A 105 1.06 10.10 -8.89
CA LEU A 105 0.72 11.22 -9.77
C LEU A 105 1.99 11.83 -10.39
N GLU A 106 1.89 12.19 -11.66
CA GLU A 106 2.92 13.03 -12.29
C GLU A 106 3.00 14.39 -11.57
N PRO A 107 4.20 15.00 -11.40
CA PRO A 107 4.38 16.24 -10.64
C PRO A 107 3.49 17.40 -11.10
N THR A 108 3.29 17.56 -12.41
CA THR A 108 2.41 18.57 -12.98
C THR A 108 0.95 18.34 -12.59
N THR A 109 0.47 17.11 -12.75
CA THR A 109 -0.89 16.70 -12.35
C THR A 109 -1.11 16.92 -10.86
N CYS A 110 -0.15 16.54 -10.02
CA CYS A 110 -0.22 16.75 -8.59
C CYS A 110 -0.33 18.24 -8.24
N THR A 111 0.47 19.10 -8.88
CA THR A 111 0.42 20.55 -8.70
C THR A 111 -0.94 21.13 -9.08
N ASP A 112 -1.52 20.70 -10.19
CA ASP A 112 -2.84 21.14 -10.64
C ASP A 112 -3.95 20.73 -9.67
N ILE A 113 -3.88 19.51 -9.14
CA ILE A 113 -4.83 19.04 -8.11
C ILE A 113 -4.70 19.90 -6.84
N LEU A 114 -3.47 20.14 -6.36
CA LEU A 114 -3.24 20.99 -5.19
C LEU A 114 -3.79 22.41 -5.39
N ASN A 115 -3.63 23.00 -6.58
CA ASN A 115 -4.19 24.30 -6.91
C ASN A 115 -5.74 24.29 -6.86
N ARG A 116 -6.38 23.22 -7.36
CA ARG A 116 -7.84 23.06 -7.24
C ARG A 116 -8.30 22.94 -5.79
N MET A 117 -7.55 22.20 -4.97
CA MET A 117 -7.84 22.04 -3.54
C MET A 117 -7.71 23.38 -2.77
N ILE A 118 -6.71 24.20 -3.08
CA ILE A 118 -6.54 25.55 -2.53
C ILE A 118 -7.73 26.42 -2.96
N LYS A 119 -8.07 26.43 -4.26
CA LYS A 119 -9.23 27.19 -4.79
C LYS A 119 -10.56 26.76 -4.17
N ALA A 120 -10.72 25.46 -3.88
CA ALA A 120 -11.89 24.92 -3.19
C ALA A 120 -11.92 25.27 -1.69
N GLY A 121 -10.83 25.83 -1.16
CA GLY A 121 -10.70 26.24 0.24
C GLY A 121 -10.60 25.07 1.21
N VAL A 122 -9.96 23.97 0.82
CA VAL A 122 -9.70 22.82 1.70
C VAL A 122 -8.23 22.77 2.16
N LEU A 123 -7.36 23.55 1.50
CA LEU A 123 -5.98 23.77 1.90
C LEU A 123 -5.70 25.26 2.03
N ASP A 124 -4.89 25.62 3.01
CA ASP A 124 -4.25 26.91 3.14
C ASP A 124 -2.85 26.86 2.53
N GLU A 125 -2.48 27.89 1.76
CA GLU A 125 -1.14 28.07 1.21
C GLU A 125 -0.53 29.35 1.79
N LYS A 126 0.74 29.26 2.25
CA LYS A 126 1.51 30.44 2.68
C LYS A 126 2.93 30.39 2.14
N VAL A 127 3.59 31.55 2.13
CA VAL A 127 5.02 31.64 1.79
C VAL A 127 5.84 31.04 2.93
N ASP A 128 6.84 30.22 2.58
CA ASP A 128 7.82 29.73 3.56
C ASP A 128 8.69 30.91 4.07
N ALA A 129 8.75 31.07 5.38
CA ALA A 129 9.56 32.15 5.99
C ALA A 129 11.06 31.98 5.73
N ALA A 130 11.54 30.74 5.59
CA ALA A 130 12.93 30.40 5.35
C ALA A 130 13.31 30.49 3.85
N ASP A 131 12.34 30.28 2.95
CA ASP A 131 12.55 30.34 1.50
C ASP A 131 11.34 30.98 0.82
N LYS A 132 11.43 32.26 0.51
CA LYS A 132 10.34 33.05 -0.11
C LYS A 132 9.85 32.51 -1.46
N ARG A 133 10.60 31.62 -2.10
CA ARG A 133 10.20 30.93 -3.35
C ARG A 133 9.35 29.72 -3.09
N ALA A 134 9.45 29.13 -1.89
CA ALA A 134 8.69 27.96 -1.50
C ALA A 134 7.31 28.32 -0.98
N ARG A 135 6.37 27.42 -1.18
CA ARG A 135 4.98 27.46 -0.67
C ARG A 135 4.77 26.32 0.28
N LEU A 136 4.26 26.65 1.48
CA LEU A 136 3.85 25.69 2.49
C LEU A 136 2.35 25.46 2.39
N LEU A 137 1.93 24.22 2.48
CA LEU A 137 0.55 23.78 2.49
C LEU A 137 0.18 23.26 3.87
N ARG A 138 -1.03 23.55 4.28
CA ARG A 138 -1.63 23.04 5.51
C ARG A 138 -3.10 22.74 5.27
N ILE A 139 -3.59 21.65 5.87
CA ILE A 139 -5.01 21.36 5.89
C ILE A 139 -5.73 22.32 6.82
N ASN A 140 -6.86 22.85 6.37
CA ASN A 140 -7.71 23.71 7.19
C ASN A 140 -8.94 22.95 7.75
N PRO A 141 -9.81 23.55 8.58
CA PRO A 141 -10.97 22.87 9.16
C PRO A 141 -11.91 22.25 8.12
N LYS A 142 -12.13 22.93 6.97
CA LYS A 142 -12.94 22.40 5.87
C LYS A 142 -12.30 21.17 5.23
N GLY A 143 -10.98 21.22 4.98
CA GLY A 143 -10.23 20.09 4.46
C GLY A 143 -10.20 18.90 5.43
N SER A 144 -10.07 19.18 6.73
CA SER A 144 -10.10 18.14 7.77
C SER A 144 -11.49 17.45 7.84
N ALA A 145 -12.56 18.22 7.70
CA ALA A 145 -13.90 17.65 7.62
C ALA A 145 -14.09 16.78 6.38
N LEU A 146 -13.62 17.25 5.21
CA LEU A 146 -13.64 16.48 3.97
C LEU A 146 -12.81 15.20 4.08
N LEU A 147 -11.58 15.28 4.63
CA LEU A 147 -10.74 14.10 4.85
C LEU A 147 -11.45 13.04 5.70
N LYS A 148 -12.13 13.44 6.78
CA LYS A 148 -12.89 12.51 7.64
C LYS A 148 -14.05 11.85 6.88
N GLN A 149 -14.74 12.58 5.99
CA GLN A 149 -15.80 12.00 5.16
C GLN A 149 -15.20 10.99 4.17
N MET A 150 -14.13 11.37 3.47
CA MET A 150 -13.46 10.48 2.51
C MET A 150 -12.88 9.24 3.22
N GLN A 151 -12.33 9.38 4.42
CA GLN A 151 -11.80 8.28 5.21
C GLN A 151 -12.87 7.20 5.48
N ARG A 152 -14.08 7.60 5.86
CA ARG A 152 -15.18 6.65 6.07
C ARG A 152 -15.52 5.87 4.81
N LEU A 153 -15.61 6.57 3.66
CA LEU A 153 -15.88 5.92 2.37
C LEU A 153 -14.77 4.93 1.98
N VAL A 154 -13.51 5.30 2.24
CA VAL A 154 -12.36 4.43 2.00
C VAL A 154 -12.40 3.21 2.92
N ASP A 155 -12.71 3.40 4.20
CA ASP A 155 -12.81 2.31 5.18
C ASP A 155 -13.93 1.32 4.82
N ASP A 156 -15.09 1.81 4.40
CA ASP A 156 -16.22 0.97 3.93
C ASP A 156 -15.82 0.13 2.69
N ILE A 157 -15.11 0.74 1.74
CA ILE A 157 -14.62 0.04 0.55
C ILE A 157 -13.55 -1.00 0.93
N ASN A 158 -12.63 -0.66 1.82
CA ASN A 158 -11.61 -1.58 2.29
C ASN A 158 -12.24 -2.77 3.03
N GLN A 159 -13.24 -2.52 3.87
CA GLN A 159 -14.00 -3.59 4.52
C GLN A 159 -14.74 -4.48 3.50
N LYS A 160 -15.34 -3.88 2.46
CA LYS A 160 -15.99 -4.64 1.39
C LYS A 160 -15.02 -5.53 0.61
N LEU A 161 -13.82 -5.04 0.33
CA LEU A 161 -12.82 -5.77 -0.47
C LEU A 161 -12.05 -6.81 0.32
N TYR A 162 -11.69 -6.49 1.55
CA TYR A 162 -10.74 -7.28 2.33
C TYR A 162 -11.33 -7.88 3.62
N GLY A 163 -12.51 -7.45 4.04
CA GLY A 163 -13.08 -7.84 5.33
C GLY A 163 -13.47 -9.32 5.45
N HIS A 164 -13.55 -10.05 4.32
CA HIS A 164 -13.78 -11.51 4.32
C HIS A 164 -12.48 -12.34 4.40
N ILE A 165 -11.31 -11.69 4.32
CA ILE A 165 -10.02 -12.34 4.57
C ILE A 165 -9.81 -12.37 6.09
N ASP A 166 -9.46 -13.52 6.64
CA ASP A 166 -9.22 -13.61 8.08
C ASP A 166 -8.03 -12.75 8.53
N LYS A 167 -8.03 -12.37 9.81
CA LYS A 167 -7.04 -11.42 10.35
C LYS A 167 -5.60 -11.93 10.23
N ALA A 168 -5.37 -13.23 10.35
CA ALA A 168 -4.04 -13.82 10.28
C ALA A 168 -3.50 -13.73 8.86
N ASP A 169 -4.33 -14.01 7.86
CA ASP A 169 -3.98 -13.88 6.44
C ASP A 169 -3.78 -12.42 6.03
N GLN A 170 -4.64 -11.48 6.49
CA GLN A 170 -4.41 -10.06 6.27
C GLN A 170 -3.03 -9.63 6.81
N GLN A 171 -2.67 -10.03 8.02
CA GLN A 171 -1.37 -9.72 8.62
C GLN A 171 -0.21 -10.36 7.85
N LEU A 172 -0.39 -11.59 7.38
CA LEU A 172 0.62 -12.28 6.56
C LEU A 172 0.87 -11.55 5.24
N ILE A 173 -0.21 -11.20 4.53
CA ILE A 173 -0.14 -10.46 3.25
C ILE A 173 0.57 -9.12 3.45
N ILE A 174 0.16 -8.32 4.45
CA ILE A 174 0.79 -7.04 4.77
C ILE A 174 2.28 -7.23 5.04
N ARG A 175 2.64 -8.20 5.90
CA ARG A 175 4.04 -8.49 6.24
C ARG A 175 4.90 -8.87 5.04
N LYS A 176 4.30 -9.54 4.03
CA LYS A 176 5.02 -9.94 2.81
C LYS A 176 5.13 -8.81 1.77
N LEU A 177 4.12 -7.96 1.66
CA LEU A 177 4.09 -6.91 0.64
C LEU A 177 4.80 -5.61 1.08
N THR A 178 4.73 -5.24 2.36
CA THR A 178 5.32 -3.98 2.86
C THR A 178 6.83 -3.84 2.57
N PRO A 179 7.70 -4.86 2.74
CA PRO A 179 9.11 -4.73 2.40
C PRO A 179 9.34 -4.45 0.91
N ILE A 180 8.55 -5.10 0.03
CA ILE A 180 8.62 -4.92 -1.43
C ILE A 180 8.23 -3.49 -1.79
N GLU A 181 7.11 -3.00 -1.23
CA GLU A 181 6.65 -1.63 -1.42
C GLU A 181 7.69 -0.61 -0.98
N THR A 182 8.25 -0.76 0.22
CA THR A 182 9.24 0.16 0.79
C THR A 182 10.51 0.23 -0.07
N GLU A 183 11.03 -0.92 -0.49
CA GLU A 183 12.24 -1.00 -1.32
C GLU A 183 12.02 -0.31 -2.66
N HIS A 184 10.96 -0.68 -3.39
CA HIS A 184 10.71 -0.14 -4.72
C HIS A 184 10.27 1.33 -4.72
N THR A 185 9.55 1.77 -3.68
CA THR A 185 9.27 3.19 -3.46
C THR A 185 10.56 3.99 -3.34
N SER A 186 11.50 3.54 -2.52
CA SER A 186 12.79 4.19 -2.34
C SER A 186 13.61 4.24 -3.65
N GLN A 187 13.61 3.16 -4.42
CA GLN A 187 14.28 3.11 -5.73
C GLN A 187 13.67 4.13 -6.71
N LEU A 188 12.33 4.18 -6.83
CA LEU A 188 11.63 5.12 -7.72
C LEU A 188 11.87 6.58 -7.34
N LEU A 189 11.83 6.92 -6.04
CA LEU A 189 12.13 8.27 -5.56
C LEU A 189 13.58 8.68 -5.87
N ASN A 190 14.54 7.76 -5.79
CA ASN A 190 15.93 8.03 -6.14
C ASN A 190 16.13 8.25 -7.64
N ILE A 191 15.38 7.55 -8.48
CA ILE A 191 15.39 7.76 -9.94
C ILE A 191 14.81 9.14 -10.28
N ALA A 192 13.69 9.52 -9.65
CA ALA A 192 13.04 10.80 -9.88
C ALA A 192 13.92 12.01 -9.48
N LYS A 193 14.78 11.88 -8.46
CA LYS A 193 15.70 12.93 -8.01
C LYS A 193 16.91 13.13 -8.96
N LYS A 194 17.19 12.16 -9.83
CA LYS A 194 18.33 12.22 -10.78
C LYS A 194 17.97 12.82 -12.14
N LYS A 195 16.70 13.07 -12.38
CA LYS A 195 16.17 13.77 -13.58
C LYS A 195 15.91 15.24 -13.27
#